data_fbd12c0e37cdfd59a8d7bae3d23e8e6d
#
_entry.id   fbd12c0e37cdfd59a8d7bae3d23e8e6d
#
_cell.length_a   1.000
_cell.length_b   1.000
_cell.length_c   1.000
_cell.angle_alpha   90.00
_cell.angle_beta   90.00
_cell.angle_gamma   90.00
#
_symmetry.space_group_name_H-M   'P 1'
#
loop_
_entity.id
_entity.type
_entity.pdbx_description
1 polymer ?
#
loop_
_entity_poly.entity_id
_entity_poly.type
_entity_poly.pdbx_seq_one_letter_code
_entity_poly.pdbx_strand_id
1 'polypeptide(L)'
;MEKTKYYSYKNNQLTKGCQLCVEGKKLVLFITGLCNKSCWYCPLSEEKYKKDVQFANERTINTDQDLIEEAKTMQACGVGITGGDPLKRLDLTLHYITLLKTKFGQNFHIHLYTSPESITKEILERLELLDEIRLHPDLEDKKYWKNLELLSYFKNLKGIEIPLIPSLEKETFELIEYVKNKINFINLNELEIAHTEHNKVLDLGFQVKEEFSYAVKESEELGKKILEKYSNLNIHLCTAKLKDKVQLGNRIKRQARFSSHRFDIITRDGSLIRGAIYLEKPSFNYRDELKKKNKEEEIKRLKKFREIITKKLQCAKKDLFIDKIKYRFLVSSKFIEFPLGFMMLT
;
A
#
# COMPACT_ATOMS: atom_id res chain seq x y z
N MET A 1 -16.93 -0.81 22.23
CA MET A 1 -16.65 -0.75 20.76
C MET A 1 -17.08 0.60 20.20
N GLU A 2 -16.19 1.30 19.46
CA GLU A 2 -16.43 2.58 18.78
C GLU A 2 -16.38 2.38 17.26
N LYS A 3 -17.40 2.82 16.54
CA LYS A 3 -17.38 2.87 15.08
C LYS A 3 -16.66 4.13 14.61
N THR A 4 -15.64 3.99 13.80
CA THR A 4 -14.92 5.14 13.25
C THR A 4 -15.67 5.76 12.05
N LYS A 5 -15.36 7.00 11.72
CA LYS A 5 -15.87 7.65 10.50
C LYS A 5 -15.30 7.06 9.19
N TYR A 6 -14.42 6.08 9.28
CA TYR A 6 -13.70 5.48 8.17
C TYR A 6 -14.12 4.03 7.89
N TYR A 7 -15.35 3.64 8.24
CA TYR A 7 -15.88 2.28 8.00
C TYR A 7 -15.14 1.19 8.76
N SER A 8 -14.52 1.50 9.90
CA SER A 8 -13.84 0.54 10.78
C SER A 8 -14.36 0.62 12.20
N TYR A 9 -13.89 -0.27 13.06
CA TYR A 9 -14.25 -0.29 14.47
C TYR A 9 -12.99 -0.39 15.33
N LYS A 10 -13.05 0.15 16.51
CA LYS A 10 -11.92 0.10 17.45
C LYS A 10 -12.36 0.04 18.89
N ASN A 11 -11.47 -0.45 19.73
CA ASN A 11 -11.44 -0.17 21.16
C ASN A 11 -10.20 0.67 21.42
N ASN A 12 -10.34 1.72 22.24
CA ASN A 12 -9.26 2.62 22.62
C ASN A 12 -8.58 3.31 21.42
N GLN A 13 -7.24 3.44 21.42
CA GLN A 13 -6.52 4.22 20.44
C GLN A 13 -5.98 3.37 19.28
N LEU A 14 -6.05 3.93 18.08
CA LEU A 14 -5.33 3.35 16.92
C LEU A 14 -3.83 3.56 17.09
N THR A 15 -3.04 2.54 16.71
CA THR A 15 -1.59 2.70 16.59
C THR A 15 -1.23 3.78 15.58
N LYS A 16 -0.04 4.34 15.71
CA LYS A 16 0.46 5.34 14.74
C LYS A 16 0.48 4.79 13.32
N GLY A 17 0.85 3.50 13.16
CA GLY A 17 0.82 2.82 11.88
C GLY A 17 -0.57 2.84 11.24
N CYS A 18 -1.62 2.49 11.99
CA CYS A 18 -3.00 2.51 11.51
C CYS A 18 -3.51 3.92 11.20
N GLN A 19 -3.17 4.92 12.02
CA GLN A 19 -3.52 6.33 11.75
C GLN A 19 -2.95 6.81 10.41
N LEU A 20 -1.66 6.55 10.16
CA LEU A 20 -1.02 6.92 8.91
C LEU A 20 -1.58 6.15 7.70
N CYS A 21 -2.00 4.88 7.88
CA CYS A 21 -2.70 4.12 6.84
C CYS A 21 -4.02 4.80 6.44
N VAL A 22 -4.85 5.16 7.42
CA VAL A 22 -6.12 5.86 7.18
C VAL A 22 -5.92 7.19 6.46
N GLU A 23 -4.85 7.91 6.80
CA GLU A 23 -4.51 9.20 6.16
C GLU A 23 -3.89 9.05 4.75
N GLY A 24 -3.64 7.82 4.28
CA GLY A 24 -2.94 7.55 3.03
C GLY A 24 -1.47 8.00 3.04
N LYS A 25 -0.87 8.12 4.24
CA LYS A 25 0.53 8.56 4.44
C LYS A 25 1.50 7.39 4.63
N LYS A 26 1.03 6.16 4.50
CA LYS A 26 1.81 4.94 4.66
C LYS A 26 2.18 4.38 3.29
N LEU A 27 3.48 4.29 3.02
CA LEU A 27 4.01 3.52 1.91
C LEU A 27 3.89 2.02 2.23
N VAL A 28 3.58 1.20 1.26
CA VAL A 28 3.66 -0.27 1.36
C VAL A 28 4.95 -0.73 0.71
N LEU A 29 5.88 -1.28 1.49
CA LEU A 29 7.15 -1.81 1.01
C LEU A 29 7.11 -3.34 1.06
N PHE A 30 7.03 -3.95 -0.10
CA PHE A 30 7.07 -5.39 -0.29
C PHE A 30 8.52 -5.84 -0.51
N ILE A 31 9.07 -6.60 0.44
CA ILE A 31 10.49 -6.99 0.44
C ILE A 31 10.74 -8.22 -0.42
N THR A 32 9.88 -9.23 -0.31
CA THR A 32 10.03 -10.51 -1.00
C THR A 32 8.72 -11.29 -0.95
N GLY A 33 8.46 -12.12 -1.93
CA GLY A 33 7.37 -13.10 -1.89
C GLY A 33 7.73 -14.42 -1.24
N LEU A 34 8.98 -14.59 -0.80
CA LEU A 34 9.40 -15.79 -0.11
C LEU A 34 8.74 -15.89 1.26
N CYS A 35 8.17 -17.06 1.56
CA CYS A 35 7.52 -17.35 2.83
C CYS A 35 7.55 -18.86 3.08
N ASN A 36 7.73 -19.28 4.32
CA ASN A 36 7.61 -20.69 4.70
C ASN A 36 6.15 -21.14 4.80
N LYS A 37 5.21 -20.18 4.94
CA LYS A 37 3.79 -20.49 5.03
C LYS A 37 3.15 -20.62 3.65
N SER A 38 2.08 -21.37 3.59
CA SER A 38 1.20 -21.51 2.42
C SER A 38 -0.25 -21.28 2.85
N CYS A 39 -0.51 -20.08 3.40
CA CYS A 39 -1.84 -19.69 3.85
C CYS A 39 -2.83 -19.76 2.68
N TRP A 40 -3.91 -20.48 2.83
CA TRP A 40 -4.93 -20.65 1.79
C TRP A 40 -5.69 -19.34 1.48
N TYR A 41 -5.59 -18.35 2.35
CA TYR A 41 -6.15 -17.00 2.18
C TYR A 41 -5.11 -15.96 1.71
N CYS A 42 -3.95 -16.38 1.24
CA CYS A 42 -2.88 -15.47 0.85
C CYS A 42 -3.34 -14.56 -0.30
N PRO A 43 -3.26 -13.20 -0.17
CA PRO A 43 -3.77 -12.29 -1.17
C PRO A 43 -2.73 -11.87 -2.22
N LEU A 44 -1.53 -12.45 -2.21
CA LEU A 44 -0.44 -12.04 -3.09
C LEU A 44 -0.79 -12.33 -4.56
N SER A 45 -0.39 -11.44 -5.46
CA SER A 45 -0.51 -11.66 -6.90
C SER A 45 0.51 -12.70 -7.39
N GLU A 46 0.24 -13.29 -8.57
CA GLU A 46 1.14 -14.25 -9.22
C GLU A 46 2.55 -13.68 -9.48
N GLU A 47 2.66 -12.35 -9.64
CA GLU A 47 3.94 -11.68 -9.83
C GLU A 47 4.77 -11.63 -8.55
N LYS A 48 4.14 -11.78 -7.37
CA LYS A 48 4.75 -11.66 -6.05
C LYS A 48 4.88 -12.98 -5.31
N TYR A 49 3.90 -13.87 -5.45
CA TYR A 49 3.83 -15.11 -4.68
C TYR A 49 5.05 -16.01 -4.90
N LYS A 50 5.76 -16.34 -3.81
CA LYS A 50 7.00 -17.15 -3.80
C LYS A 50 8.14 -16.64 -4.70
N LYS A 51 8.10 -15.38 -5.12
CA LYS A 51 9.17 -14.75 -5.92
C LYS A 51 9.96 -13.75 -5.09
N ASP A 52 11.27 -13.70 -5.32
CA ASP A 52 12.16 -12.74 -4.65
C ASP A 52 12.19 -11.43 -5.43
N VAL A 53 11.15 -10.63 -5.24
CA VAL A 53 10.92 -9.36 -5.93
C VAL A 53 10.53 -8.28 -4.92
N GLN A 54 10.87 -7.02 -5.22
CA GLN A 54 10.63 -5.88 -4.34
C GLN A 54 9.70 -4.87 -5.01
N PHE A 55 8.76 -4.31 -4.21
CA PHE A 55 7.84 -3.27 -4.67
C PHE A 55 7.66 -2.19 -3.60
N ALA A 56 7.59 -0.95 -4.05
CA ALA A 56 7.08 0.18 -3.27
C ALA A 56 5.68 0.54 -3.81
N ASN A 57 4.64 0.30 -3.04
CA ASN A 57 3.26 0.27 -3.54
C ASN A 57 3.15 -0.68 -4.76
N GLU A 58 2.83 -0.15 -5.94
CA GLU A 58 2.72 -0.90 -7.20
C GLU A 58 3.98 -0.77 -8.09
N ARG A 59 4.99 0.02 -7.67
CA ARG A 59 6.23 0.23 -8.41
C ARG A 59 7.27 -0.82 -8.05
N THR A 60 7.82 -1.51 -9.05
CA THR A 60 8.99 -2.38 -8.85
C THR A 60 10.19 -1.56 -8.38
N ILE A 61 10.92 -2.05 -7.39
CA ILE A 61 12.16 -1.47 -6.88
C ILE A 61 13.34 -2.22 -7.47
N ASN A 62 14.19 -1.51 -8.21
CA ASN A 62 15.46 -2.01 -8.71
C ASN A 62 16.65 -1.34 -8.02
N THR A 63 16.43 -0.17 -7.44
CA THR A 63 17.44 0.64 -6.76
C THR A 63 16.83 1.31 -5.52
N ASP A 64 17.67 1.71 -4.57
CA ASP A 64 17.25 2.51 -3.41
C ASP A 64 16.53 3.80 -3.81
N GLN A 65 16.94 4.38 -4.95
CA GLN A 65 16.35 5.62 -5.45
C GLN A 65 14.88 5.42 -5.87
N ASP A 66 14.50 4.23 -6.38
CA ASP A 66 13.10 3.93 -6.72
C ASP A 66 12.19 3.99 -5.49
N LEU A 67 12.65 3.43 -4.36
CA LEU A 67 11.95 3.48 -3.08
C LEU A 67 11.81 4.93 -2.57
N ILE A 68 12.91 5.68 -2.61
CA ILE A 68 12.93 7.08 -2.14
C ILE A 68 11.99 7.95 -2.98
N GLU A 69 11.98 7.79 -4.29
CA GLU A 69 11.10 8.52 -5.19
C GLU A 69 9.64 8.21 -4.95
N GLU A 70 9.29 6.92 -4.78
CA GLU A 70 7.91 6.54 -4.51
C GLU A 70 7.44 7.11 -3.15
N ALA A 71 8.28 7.04 -2.11
CA ALA A 71 7.98 7.63 -0.81
C ALA A 71 7.76 9.16 -0.90
N LYS A 72 8.57 9.87 -1.69
CA LYS A 72 8.43 11.30 -1.93
C LYS A 72 7.16 11.62 -2.72
N THR A 73 6.87 10.85 -3.78
CA THR A 73 5.71 11.07 -4.66
C THR A 73 4.38 11.04 -3.91
N MET A 74 4.25 10.20 -2.91
CA MET A 74 3.06 10.19 -2.07
C MET A 74 3.20 11.01 -0.77
N GLN A 75 4.32 11.69 -0.57
CA GLN A 75 4.63 12.39 0.68
C GLN A 75 4.45 11.47 1.89
N ALA A 76 5.08 10.30 1.85
CA ALA A 76 4.97 9.32 2.92
C ALA A 76 5.49 9.88 4.25
N CYS A 77 4.78 9.58 5.33
CA CYS A 77 5.21 9.85 6.70
C CYS A 77 5.62 8.57 7.43
N GLY A 78 5.57 7.44 6.72
CA GLY A 78 5.97 6.15 7.22
C GLY A 78 5.79 5.04 6.19
N VAL A 79 6.25 3.85 6.54
CA VAL A 79 6.20 2.64 5.73
C VAL A 79 5.65 1.46 6.52
N GLY A 80 4.87 0.61 5.86
CA GLY A 80 4.56 -0.75 6.31
C GLY A 80 5.40 -1.73 5.49
N ILE A 81 6.32 -2.41 6.13
CA ILE A 81 7.18 -3.41 5.51
C ILE A 81 6.43 -4.75 5.54
N THR A 82 6.22 -5.31 4.36
CA THR A 82 5.44 -6.54 4.16
C THR A 82 6.10 -7.43 3.10
N GLY A 83 5.49 -8.56 2.82
CA GLY A 83 5.97 -9.52 1.84
C GLY A 83 5.20 -10.82 1.93
N GLY A 84 5.84 -11.91 1.52
CA GLY A 84 5.56 -13.23 2.06
C GLY A 84 5.97 -13.24 3.52
N ASP A 85 7.31 -13.23 3.78
CA ASP A 85 7.85 -12.90 5.09
C ASP A 85 9.14 -12.07 4.91
N PRO A 86 9.14 -10.77 5.26
CA PRO A 86 10.30 -9.89 5.07
C PRO A 86 11.57 -10.36 5.76
N LEU A 87 11.47 -11.09 6.87
CA LEU A 87 12.64 -11.62 7.58
C LEU A 87 13.35 -12.78 6.86
N LYS A 88 12.76 -13.32 5.78
CA LYS A 88 13.48 -14.20 4.84
C LYS A 88 14.58 -13.47 4.08
N ARG A 89 14.50 -12.14 4.04
CA ARG A 89 15.52 -11.25 3.49
C ARG A 89 15.93 -10.23 4.55
N LEU A 90 16.36 -10.72 5.72
CA LEU A 90 16.65 -9.90 6.90
C LEU A 90 17.60 -8.74 6.58
N ASP A 91 18.72 -8.99 5.90
CA ASP A 91 19.71 -7.95 5.62
C ASP A 91 19.15 -6.85 4.69
N LEU A 92 18.34 -7.23 3.70
CA LEU A 92 17.64 -6.29 2.84
C LEU A 92 16.57 -5.48 3.62
N THR A 93 15.85 -6.14 4.52
CA THR A 93 14.87 -5.48 5.40
C THR A 93 15.56 -4.44 6.30
N LEU A 94 16.67 -4.79 6.93
CA LEU A 94 17.47 -3.88 7.76
C LEU A 94 18.07 -2.72 6.95
N HIS A 95 18.53 -3.01 5.73
CA HIS A 95 19.03 -1.98 4.80
C HIS A 95 17.96 -0.93 4.54
N TYR A 96 16.73 -1.34 4.17
CA TYR A 96 15.66 -0.39 3.88
C TYR A 96 15.15 0.35 5.12
N ILE A 97 15.13 -0.28 6.29
CA ILE A 97 14.82 0.41 7.56
C ILE A 97 15.82 1.54 7.80
N THR A 98 17.12 1.24 7.70
CA THR A 98 18.19 2.21 7.90
C THR A 98 18.13 3.33 6.84
N LEU A 99 17.97 2.96 5.58
CA LEU A 99 17.85 3.90 4.46
C LEU A 99 16.70 4.91 4.69
N LEU A 100 15.51 4.42 5.06
CA LEU A 100 14.34 5.26 5.23
C LEU A 100 14.47 6.17 6.45
N LYS A 101 14.99 5.69 7.59
CA LYS A 101 15.27 6.52 8.77
C LYS A 101 16.34 7.58 8.46
N THR A 102 17.35 7.25 7.70
CA THR A 102 18.40 8.19 7.29
C THR A 102 17.85 9.28 6.35
N LYS A 103 17.02 8.90 5.39
CA LYS A 103 16.50 9.84 4.37
C LYS A 103 15.35 10.72 4.83
N PHE A 104 14.48 10.20 5.71
CA PHE A 104 13.25 10.90 6.13
C PHE A 104 13.24 11.28 7.62
N GLY A 105 14.29 10.91 8.36
CA GLY A 105 14.45 11.22 9.78
C GLY A 105 13.81 10.19 10.71
N GLN A 106 14.14 10.29 12.00
CA GLN A 106 13.71 9.32 13.03
C GLN A 106 12.20 9.26 13.21
N ASN A 107 11.48 10.35 12.91
CA ASN A 107 10.02 10.41 13.01
C ASN A 107 9.29 9.71 11.84
N PHE A 108 10.01 9.23 10.82
CA PHE A 108 9.42 8.43 9.74
C PHE A 108 9.04 7.06 10.29
N HIS A 109 7.74 6.84 10.46
CA HIS A 109 7.23 5.66 11.17
C HIS A 109 7.38 4.37 10.35
N ILE A 110 8.04 3.37 10.90
CA ILE A 110 8.26 2.08 10.24
C ILE A 110 7.60 0.96 11.05
N HIS A 111 6.68 0.22 10.43
CA HIS A 111 6.21 -1.04 10.99
C HIS A 111 6.51 -2.23 10.08
N LEU A 112 6.71 -3.39 10.69
CA LEU A 112 7.03 -4.63 10.01
C LEU A 112 5.97 -5.69 10.28
N TYR A 113 5.54 -6.39 9.23
CA TYR A 113 4.74 -7.61 9.32
C TYR A 113 5.66 -8.83 9.19
N THR A 114 5.52 -9.79 10.07
CA THR A 114 6.30 -11.04 9.99
C THR A 114 5.60 -12.18 10.73
N SER A 115 6.10 -13.39 10.54
CA SER A 115 5.62 -14.60 11.22
C SER A 115 6.33 -14.81 12.56
N PRO A 116 5.67 -15.36 13.60
CA PRO A 116 6.35 -15.83 14.81
C PRO A 116 7.45 -16.87 14.55
N GLU A 117 7.38 -17.61 13.44
CA GLU A 117 8.42 -18.55 13.01
C GLU A 117 9.77 -17.87 12.73
N SER A 118 9.73 -16.64 12.22
CA SER A 118 10.90 -15.94 11.70
C SER A 118 11.62 -15.06 12.72
N ILE A 119 11.10 -14.95 13.95
CA ILE A 119 11.73 -14.14 15.00
C ILE A 119 12.60 -14.96 15.93
N THR A 120 13.75 -14.39 16.28
CA THR A 120 14.60 -14.81 17.40
C THR A 120 14.94 -13.57 18.24
N LYS A 121 15.52 -13.77 19.42
CA LYS A 121 15.97 -12.66 20.24
C LYS A 121 16.96 -11.75 19.49
N GLU A 122 17.93 -12.34 18.83
CA GLU A 122 18.97 -11.63 18.07
C GLU A 122 18.37 -10.82 16.92
N ILE A 123 17.38 -11.36 16.22
CA ILE A 123 16.67 -10.65 15.14
C ILE A 123 15.92 -9.47 15.72
N LEU A 124 15.19 -9.64 16.82
CA LEU A 124 14.43 -8.56 17.45
C LEU A 124 15.33 -7.43 17.97
N GLU A 125 16.51 -7.75 18.50
CA GLU A 125 17.52 -6.76 18.89
C GLU A 125 18.05 -5.96 17.71
N ARG A 126 18.26 -6.59 16.53
CA ARG A 126 18.67 -5.90 15.28
C ARG A 126 17.57 -5.00 14.69
N LEU A 127 16.32 -5.19 15.07
CA LEU A 127 15.18 -4.40 14.60
C LEU A 127 14.88 -3.16 15.47
N GLU A 128 15.84 -2.65 16.20
CA GLU A 128 15.69 -1.53 17.16
C GLU A 128 15.16 -0.22 16.54
N LEU A 129 15.40 0.01 15.23
CA LEU A 129 14.92 1.17 14.50
C LEU A 129 13.44 1.07 14.06
N LEU A 130 12.79 -0.10 14.25
CA LEU A 130 11.36 -0.22 14.00
C LEU A 130 10.56 0.48 15.10
N ASP A 131 9.51 1.18 14.69
CA ASP A 131 8.56 1.78 15.63
C ASP A 131 7.49 0.77 16.09
N GLU A 132 7.15 -0.21 15.23
CA GLU A 132 6.07 -1.14 15.48
C GLU A 132 6.32 -2.49 14.79
N ILE A 133 6.12 -3.60 15.49
CA ILE A 133 6.15 -4.96 14.92
C ILE A 133 4.76 -5.60 14.99
N ARG A 134 4.35 -6.27 13.92
CA ARG A 134 3.06 -6.95 13.77
C ARG A 134 3.30 -8.41 13.43
N LEU A 135 3.07 -9.28 14.39
CA LEU A 135 3.20 -10.70 14.17
C LEU A 135 1.89 -11.28 13.59
N HIS A 136 2.05 -12.21 12.67
CA HIS A 136 0.97 -12.96 12.06
C HIS A 136 1.03 -14.42 12.49
N PRO A 137 0.54 -14.77 13.72
CA PRO A 137 0.47 -16.15 14.18
C PRO A 137 -0.49 -16.96 13.29
N ASP A 138 -0.19 -18.23 13.13
CA ASP A 138 -1.10 -19.15 12.48
C ASP A 138 -2.22 -19.52 13.46
N LEU A 139 -3.46 -19.54 12.98
CA LEU A 139 -4.62 -19.91 13.81
C LEU A 139 -4.80 -21.42 13.90
N GLU A 140 -4.47 -22.15 12.84
CA GLU A 140 -4.63 -23.59 12.74
C GLU A 140 -3.41 -24.33 13.29
N ASP A 141 -2.18 -23.84 13.02
CA ASP A 141 -0.92 -24.40 13.54
C ASP A 141 -0.33 -23.52 14.66
N LYS A 142 -0.49 -23.97 15.90
CA LYS A 142 0.00 -23.29 17.12
C LYS A 142 1.49 -23.49 17.39
N LYS A 143 2.21 -24.25 16.56
CA LYS A 143 3.61 -24.64 16.76
C LYS A 143 4.52 -23.47 17.18
N TYR A 144 4.34 -22.32 16.58
CA TYR A 144 5.17 -21.13 16.80
C TYR A 144 4.56 -20.10 17.75
N TRP A 145 3.42 -20.37 18.40
CA TRP A 145 2.84 -19.44 19.36
C TRP A 145 3.78 -19.14 20.52
N LYS A 146 4.57 -20.13 20.97
CA LYS A 146 5.59 -19.92 22.01
C LYS A 146 6.60 -18.83 21.67
N ASN A 147 6.87 -18.60 20.39
CA ASN A 147 7.80 -17.54 19.96
C ASN A 147 7.24 -16.12 20.20
N LEU A 148 5.93 -15.98 20.46
CA LEU A 148 5.33 -14.69 20.86
C LEU A 148 5.88 -14.20 22.21
N GLU A 149 6.43 -15.08 23.05
CA GLU A 149 7.13 -14.71 24.29
C GLU A 149 8.39 -13.88 24.01
N LEU A 150 9.02 -14.09 22.85
CA LEU A 150 10.21 -13.33 22.43
C LEU A 150 9.92 -11.85 22.21
N LEU A 151 8.66 -11.45 22.07
CA LEU A 151 8.28 -10.04 21.98
C LEU A 151 8.69 -9.24 23.23
N SER A 152 8.98 -9.90 24.37
CA SER A 152 9.55 -9.24 25.55
C SER A 152 10.91 -8.56 25.27
N TYR A 153 11.66 -9.07 24.28
CA TYR A 153 12.94 -8.47 23.85
C TYR A 153 12.78 -7.30 22.87
N PHE A 154 11.59 -7.09 22.30
CA PHE A 154 11.33 -5.95 21.45
C PHE A 154 10.83 -4.75 22.29
N LYS A 155 11.56 -3.64 22.26
CA LYS A 155 11.31 -2.49 23.14
C LYS A 155 10.14 -1.61 22.70
N ASN A 156 9.94 -1.50 21.39
CA ASN A 156 8.93 -0.62 20.80
C ASN A 156 7.54 -1.28 20.74
N LEU A 157 6.60 -0.67 20.01
CA LEU A 157 5.21 -1.11 19.95
C LEU A 157 5.10 -2.49 19.26
N LYS A 158 4.43 -3.42 19.90
CA LYS A 158 4.29 -4.81 19.46
C LYS A 158 2.86 -5.28 19.49
N GLY A 159 2.46 -6.00 18.47
CA GLY A 159 1.10 -6.52 18.38
C GLY A 159 0.98 -7.70 17.42
N ILE A 160 -0.24 -8.18 17.29
CA ILE A 160 -0.60 -9.16 16.26
C ILE A 160 -1.50 -8.52 15.22
N GLU A 161 -1.38 -9.01 13.98
CA GLU A 161 -2.30 -8.67 12.90
C GLU A 161 -2.73 -9.96 12.20
N ILE A 162 -4.02 -10.29 12.28
CA ILE A 162 -4.57 -11.55 11.83
C ILE A 162 -5.83 -11.34 10.99
N PRO A 163 -6.13 -12.24 10.02
CA PRO A 163 -7.41 -12.25 9.34
C PRO A 163 -8.51 -12.79 10.26
N LEU A 164 -9.71 -12.30 10.08
CA LEU A 164 -10.90 -12.78 10.75
C LEU A 164 -11.55 -13.87 9.89
N ILE A 165 -11.25 -15.12 10.22
CA ILE A 165 -11.76 -16.28 9.52
C ILE A 165 -12.96 -16.82 10.31
N PRO A 166 -14.22 -16.74 9.77
CA PRO A 166 -15.42 -17.13 10.52
C PRO A 166 -15.38 -18.55 11.06
N SER A 167 -14.84 -19.51 10.30
CA SER A 167 -14.72 -20.90 10.71
C SER A 167 -13.68 -21.15 11.81
N LEU A 168 -12.79 -20.17 12.08
CA LEU A 168 -11.74 -20.26 13.12
C LEU A 168 -12.02 -19.30 14.29
N GLU A 169 -13.29 -19.06 14.60
CA GLU A 169 -13.70 -18.19 15.72
C GLU A 169 -13.06 -18.64 17.05
N LYS A 170 -13.12 -19.94 17.36
CA LYS A 170 -12.56 -20.51 18.59
C LYS A 170 -11.05 -20.28 18.69
N GLU A 171 -10.31 -20.59 17.64
CA GLU A 171 -8.85 -20.45 17.56
C GLU A 171 -8.44 -18.99 17.67
N THR A 172 -9.23 -18.08 17.09
CA THR A 172 -9.03 -16.63 17.21
C THR A 172 -9.16 -16.18 18.67
N PHE A 173 -10.19 -16.62 19.39
CA PHE A 173 -10.35 -16.32 20.82
C PHE A 173 -9.22 -16.92 21.66
N GLU A 174 -8.82 -18.15 21.40
CA GLU A 174 -7.69 -18.80 22.10
C GLU A 174 -6.38 -18.01 21.89
N LEU A 175 -6.10 -17.55 20.67
CA LEU A 175 -4.93 -16.73 20.40
C LEU A 175 -4.97 -15.41 21.19
N ILE A 176 -6.11 -14.73 21.20
CA ILE A 176 -6.25 -13.47 21.93
C ILE A 176 -6.02 -13.67 23.42
N GLU A 177 -6.60 -14.72 24.02
CA GLU A 177 -6.35 -15.06 25.43
C GLU A 177 -4.87 -15.33 25.70
N TYR A 178 -4.18 -16.01 24.78
CA TYR A 178 -2.76 -16.31 24.91
C TYR A 178 -1.87 -15.06 24.86
N VAL A 179 -2.21 -14.05 24.03
CA VAL A 179 -1.34 -12.90 23.79
C VAL A 179 -1.72 -11.62 24.53
N LYS A 180 -2.94 -11.50 25.05
CA LYS A 180 -3.50 -10.23 25.58
C LYS A 180 -2.63 -9.49 26.60
N ASN A 181 -1.79 -10.22 27.36
CA ASN A 181 -0.88 -9.66 28.35
C ASN A 181 0.57 -9.49 27.85
N LYS A 182 0.84 -9.82 26.58
CA LYS A 182 2.19 -9.83 25.97
C LYS A 182 2.38 -8.76 24.90
N ILE A 183 1.28 -8.15 24.46
CA ILE A 183 1.26 -7.23 23.32
C ILE A 183 0.56 -5.92 23.70
N ASN A 184 0.78 -4.89 22.89
CA ASN A 184 0.21 -3.56 23.08
C ASN A 184 -1.09 -3.35 22.31
N PHE A 185 -1.28 -4.08 21.18
CA PHE A 185 -2.44 -3.92 20.32
C PHE A 185 -2.74 -5.19 19.49
N ILE A 186 -3.96 -5.27 18.99
CA ILE A 186 -4.42 -6.27 18.04
C ILE A 186 -5.02 -5.58 16.84
N ASN A 187 -4.57 -5.92 15.64
CA ASN A 187 -5.20 -5.50 14.40
C ASN A 187 -5.90 -6.71 13.76
N LEU A 188 -7.20 -6.60 13.63
CA LEU A 188 -8.06 -7.62 13.04
C LEU A 188 -8.41 -7.21 11.62
N ASN A 189 -8.05 -8.02 10.64
CA ASN A 189 -8.37 -7.76 9.24
C ASN A 189 -9.64 -8.52 8.84
N GLU A 190 -10.67 -7.83 8.37
CA GLU A 190 -11.77 -8.48 7.67
C GLU A 190 -11.18 -9.36 6.56
N LEU A 191 -11.61 -10.63 6.49
CA LEU A 191 -11.11 -11.57 5.48
C LEU A 191 -11.56 -11.14 4.09
N GLU A 192 -10.64 -11.17 3.15
CA GLU A 192 -10.86 -10.72 1.77
C GLU A 192 -10.56 -11.82 0.77
N ILE A 193 -11.33 -11.85 -0.29
CA ILE A 193 -11.09 -12.72 -1.44
C ILE A 193 -10.05 -12.05 -2.35
N ALA A 194 -9.08 -12.83 -2.83
CA ALA A 194 -8.18 -12.42 -3.89
C ALA A 194 -8.32 -13.37 -5.08
N HIS A 195 -8.40 -12.81 -6.27
CA HIS A 195 -8.50 -13.59 -7.52
C HIS A 195 -7.12 -14.06 -7.98
N THR A 196 -6.54 -14.99 -7.22
CA THR A 196 -5.24 -15.61 -7.50
C THR A 196 -5.36 -17.13 -7.38
N GLU A 197 -4.50 -17.89 -8.05
CA GLU A 197 -4.56 -19.36 -8.07
C GLU A 197 -4.36 -20.00 -6.68
N HIS A 198 -3.62 -19.33 -5.79
CA HIS A 198 -3.31 -19.83 -4.46
C HIS A 198 -4.25 -19.33 -3.36
N ASN A 199 -5.13 -18.37 -3.64
CA ASN A 199 -6.18 -17.96 -2.71
C ASN A 199 -7.38 -18.89 -2.86
N LYS A 200 -7.65 -19.70 -1.82
CA LYS A 200 -8.67 -20.73 -1.81
C LYS A 200 -9.94 -20.35 -1.03
N VAL A 201 -10.10 -19.06 -0.71
CA VAL A 201 -11.23 -18.59 0.10
C VAL A 201 -12.58 -18.98 -0.54
N LEU A 202 -12.74 -18.78 -1.86
CA LEU A 202 -13.96 -19.20 -2.57
C LEU A 202 -14.09 -20.71 -2.70
N ASP A 203 -12.97 -21.40 -2.97
CA ASP A 203 -12.95 -22.88 -3.11
C ASP A 203 -13.37 -23.58 -1.81
N LEU A 204 -13.11 -22.96 -0.65
CA LEU A 204 -13.50 -23.44 0.67
C LEU A 204 -14.95 -23.05 1.05
N GLY A 205 -15.72 -22.50 0.13
CA GLY A 205 -17.13 -22.22 0.30
C GLY A 205 -17.47 -20.90 1.00
N PHE A 206 -16.47 -20.05 1.29
CA PHE A 206 -16.75 -18.71 1.81
C PHE A 206 -17.45 -17.84 0.76
N GLN A 207 -18.37 -17.00 1.20
CA GLN A 207 -19.17 -16.15 0.33
C GLN A 207 -18.76 -14.69 0.51
N VAL A 208 -18.86 -13.91 -0.58
CA VAL A 208 -18.74 -12.45 -0.51
C VAL A 208 -19.90 -11.84 0.26
N LYS A 209 -19.63 -10.76 0.95
CA LYS A 209 -20.60 -10.01 1.75
C LYS A 209 -21.62 -9.27 0.89
N GLU A 210 -21.16 -8.68 -0.21
CA GLU A 210 -21.96 -7.90 -1.17
C GLU A 210 -21.42 -8.14 -2.59
N GLU A 211 -22.25 -7.96 -3.63
CA GLU A 211 -21.91 -8.25 -5.04
C GLU A 211 -20.61 -7.60 -5.53
N PHE A 212 -20.29 -6.38 -5.08
CA PHE A 212 -19.07 -5.64 -5.45
C PHE A 212 -18.12 -5.48 -4.25
N SER A 213 -18.02 -6.49 -3.41
CA SER A 213 -17.13 -6.51 -2.26
C SER A 213 -16.14 -7.65 -2.35
N TYR A 214 -14.92 -7.42 -1.87
CA TYR A 214 -13.94 -8.49 -1.62
C TYR A 214 -14.07 -9.08 -0.20
N ALA A 215 -14.87 -8.45 0.66
CA ALA A 215 -15.06 -8.87 2.05
C ALA A 215 -15.83 -10.18 2.13
N VAL A 216 -15.39 -11.07 3.01
CA VAL A 216 -16.05 -12.33 3.32
C VAL A 216 -17.19 -12.09 4.31
N LYS A 217 -18.33 -12.72 4.04
CA LYS A 217 -19.51 -12.71 4.91
C LYS A 217 -19.14 -13.22 6.31
N GLU A 218 -19.76 -12.65 7.34
CA GLU A 218 -19.56 -12.97 8.77
C GLU A 218 -18.20 -12.61 9.37
N SER A 219 -17.21 -12.22 8.55
CA SER A 219 -15.89 -11.83 9.05
C SER A 219 -15.94 -10.53 9.90
N GLU A 220 -16.69 -9.52 9.45
CA GLU A 220 -16.87 -8.27 10.23
C GLU A 220 -17.62 -8.52 11.53
N GLU A 221 -18.62 -9.40 11.52
CA GLU A 221 -19.42 -9.78 12.69
C GLU A 221 -18.56 -10.46 13.75
N LEU A 222 -17.67 -11.38 13.35
CA LEU A 222 -16.68 -11.98 14.25
C LEU A 222 -15.80 -10.91 14.89
N GLY A 223 -15.32 -9.93 14.11
CA GLY A 223 -14.52 -8.83 14.62
C GLY A 223 -15.27 -7.98 15.65
N LYS A 224 -16.56 -7.72 15.44
CA LYS A 224 -17.40 -6.99 16.42
C LYS A 224 -17.59 -7.77 17.72
N LYS A 225 -17.84 -9.08 17.65
CA LYS A 225 -17.90 -9.94 18.85
C LYS A 225 -16.61 -9.87 19.66
N ILE A 226 -15.44 -9.88 18.99
CA ILE A 226 -14.14 -9.76 19.67
C ILE A 226 -14.00 -8.39 20.33
N LEU A 227 -14.34 -7.30 19.65
CA LEU A 227 -14.28 -5.95 20.21
C LEU A 227 -15.20 -5.78 21.42
N GLU A 228 -16.38 -6.38 21.41
CA GLU A 228 -17.31 -6.35 22.55
C GLU A 228 -16.75 -7.10 23.76
N LYS A 229 -16.22 -8.31 23.53
CA LYS A 229 -15.65 -9.14 24.60
C LYS A 229 -14.40 -8.55 25.23
N TYR A 230 -13.53 -7.92 24.44
CA TYR A 230 -12.24 -7.40 24.89
C TYR A 230 -12.20 -5.85 24.86
N SER A 231 -13.17 -5.22 25.49
CA SER A 231 -13.33 -3.75 25.48
C SER A 231 -12.15 -2.98 26.08
N ASN A 232 -11.36 -3.62 26.93
CA ASN A 232 -10.18 -3.05 27.58
C ASN A 232 -8.88 -3.16 26.78
N LEU A 233 -8.86 -3.95 25.70
CA LEU A 233 -7.69 -4.09 24.84
C LEU A 233 -7.69 -3.05 23.71
N ASN A 234 -6.49 -2.68 23.23
CA ASN A 234 -6.34 -1.87 22.02
C ASN A 234 -6.56 -2.76 20.79
N ILE A 235 -7.76 -2.76 20.26
CA ILE A 235 -8.14 -3.57 19.10
C ILE A 235 -8.63 -2.65 17.98
N HIS A 236 -8.17 -2.90 16.77
CA HIS A 236 -8.67 -2.28 15.55
C HIS A 236 -9.21 -3.34 14.60
N LEU A 237 -10.46 -3.21 14.20
CA LEU A 237 -11.06 -3.98 13.11
C LEU A 237 -10.92 -3.19 11.82
N CYS A 238 -9.94 -3.60 11.00
CA CYS A 238 -9.65 -3.03 9.70
C CYS A 238 -10.51 -3.72 8.63
N THR A 239 -11.57 -3.05 8.18
CA THR A 239 -12.49 -3.60 7.18
C THR A 239 -11.93 -3.47 5.76
N ALA A 240 -12.40 -4.33 4.84
CA ALA A 240 -12.12 -4.24 3.41
C ALA A 240 -12.49 -2.86 2.85
N LYS A 241 -13.63 -2.34 3.27
CA LYS A 241 -14.11 -1.02 2.86
C LYS A 241 -13.22 0.13 3.33
N LEU A 242 -12.62 0.02 4.54
CA LEU A 242 -11.60 0.97 5.00
C LEU A 242 -10.37 0.93 4.10
N LYS A 243 -9.86 -0.28 3.79
CA LYS A 243 -8.64 -0.46 2.99
C LYS A 243 -8.81 0.13 1.60
N ASP A 244 -9.89 -0.22 0.91
CA ASP A 244 -10.15 0.20 -0.46
C ASP A 244 -10.56 1.68 -0.55
N LYS A 245 -11.67 2.08 0.07
CA LYS A 245 -12.23 3.42 -0.13
C LYS A 245 -11.46 4.53 0.57
N VAL A 246 -10.83 4.23 1.72
CA VAL A 246 -10.19 5.26 2.54
C VAL A 246 -8.67 5.22 2.40
N GLN A 247 -8.03 4.10 2.74
CA GLN A 247 -6.57 4.03 2.74
C GLN A 247 -6.01 4.18 1.33
N LEU A 248 -6.46 3.35 0.39
CA LEU A 248 -6.05 3.42 -1.01
C LEU A 248 -6.49 4.74 -1.65
N GLY A 249 -7.75 5.14 -1.47
CA GLY A 249 -8.27 6.40 -2.02
C GLY A 249 -7.50 7.63 -1.53
N ASN A 250 -7.15 7.70 -0.24
CA ASN A 250 -6.36 8.79 0.31
C ASN A 250 -4.91 8.77 -0.22
N ARG A 251 -4.31 7.58 -0.37
CA ARG A 251 -2.98 7.42 -0.96
C ARG A 251 -2.94 7.92 -2.41
N ILE A 252 -3.88 7.49 -3.24
CA ILE A 252 -3.98 7.89 -4.65
C ILE A 252 -4.17 9.40 -4.76
N LYS A 253 -5.05 10.00 -3.95
CA LYS A 253 -5.25 11.46 -3.91
C LYS A 253 -3.99 12.22 -3.54
N ARG A 254 -3.18 11.70 -2.62
CA ARG A 254 -1.90 12.31 -2.25
C ARG A 254 -0.91 12.24 -3.41
N GLN A 255 -0.76 11.08 -4.04
CA GLN A 255 0.08 10.91 -5.23
C GLN A 255 -0.37 11.85 -6.37
N ALA A 256 -1.67 11.93 -6.61
CA ALA A 256 -2.23 12.82 -7.62
C ALA A 256 -1.88 14.29 -7.33
N ARG A 257 -2.04 14.77 -6.10
CA ARG A 257 -1.69 16.16 -5.70
C ARG A 257 -0.21 16.46 -5.90
N PHE A 258 0.67 15.52 -5.56
CA PHE A 258 2.11 15.71 -5.71
C PHE A 258 2.54 15.66 -7.19
N SER A 259 1.93 14.78 -7.99
CA SER A 259 2.26 14.57 -9.40
C SER A 259 1.52 15.52 -10.34
N SER A 260 0.54 16.29 -9.82
CA SER A 260 -0.26 17.17 -10.65
C SER A 260 0.55 18.41 -11.11
N HIS A 261 0.30 18.80 -12.33
CA HIS A 261 0.68 20.11 -12.86
C HIS A 261 -0.48 21.10 -12.70
N ARG A 262 -0.20 22.38 -12.80
CA ARG A 262 -1.24 23.44 -12.70
C ARG A 262 -2.40 23.31 -13.69
N PHE A 263 -2.27 22.44 -14.69
CA PHE A 263 -3.26 22.20 -15.73
C PHE A 263 -4.11 20.95 -15.49
N ASP A 264 -3.76 20.14 -14.51
CA ASP A 264 -4.45 18.90 -14.23
C ASP A 264 -5.70 19.11 -13.38
N ILE A 265 -6.71 18.29 -13.59
CA ILE A 265 -7.89 18.19 -12.75
C ILE A 265 -7.76 16.91 -11.92
N ILE A 266 -7.82 17.05 -10.61
CA ILE A 266 -7.85 15.92 -9.68
C ILE A 266 -9.31 15.60 -9.38
N THR A 267 -9.76 14.40 -9.73
CA THR A 267 -11.12 13.92 -9.49
C THR A 267 -11.33 13.51 -8.02
N ARG A 268 -12.59 13.21 -7.65
CA ARG A 268 -12.92 12.80 -6.27
C ARG A 268 -12.29 11.47 -5.86
N ASP A 269 -12.08 10.57 -6.80
CA ASP A 269 -11.43 9.26 -6.59
C ASP A 269 -9.89 9.33 -6.62
N GLY A 270 -9.31 10.48 -7.00
CA GLY A 270 -7.86 10.69 -7.06
C GLY A 270 -7.26 10.46 -8.45
N SER A 271 -8.07 10.22 -9.47
CA SER A 271 -7.59 10.17 -10.85
C SER A 271 -7.14 11.56 -11.32
N LEU A 272 -6.18 11.59 -12.26
CA LEU A 272 -5.73 12.83 -12.91
C LEU A 272 -6.29 12.91 -14.32
N ILE A 273 -7.09 13.96 -14.58
CA ILE A 273 -7.47 14.31 -15.94
C ILE A 273 -6.43 15.30 -16.47
N ARG A 274 -5.80 14.96 -17.58
CA ARG A 274 -4.71 15.73 -18.18
C ARG A 274 -4.88 15.80 -19.69
N GLY A 275 -4.93 17.00 -20.24
CA GLY A 275 -4.83 17.21 -21.68
C GLY A 275 -3.39 17.09 -22.14
N ALA A 276 -3.12 16.32 -23.18
CA ALA A 276 -1.79 16.20 -23.77
C ALA A 276 -1.85 16.20 -25.30
N ILE A 277 -0.86 16.84 -25.92
CA ILE A 277 -0.68 16.86 -27.37
C ILE A 277 0.68 16.23 -27.66
N TYR A 278 0.69 15.16 -28.41
CA TYR A 278 1.90 14.47 -28.85
C TYR A 278 2.30 14.95 -30.25
N LEU A 279 3.59 14.97 -30.56
CA LEU A 279 4.08 15.25 -31.92
C LEU A 279 3.76 14.13 -32.88
N GLU A 280 3.71 12.90 -32.37
CA GLU A 280 3.39 11.67 -33.09
C GLU A 280 2.38 10.88 -32.27
N LYS A 281 1.54 10.07 -32.92
CA LYS A 281 0.60 9.20 -32.24
C LYS A 281 1.36 8.25 -31.30
N PRO A 282 1.09 8.24 -29.98
CA PRO A 282 1.76 7.31 -29.08
C PRO A 282 1.32 5.87 -29.39
N SER A 283 2.29 4.96 -29.46
CA SER A 283 2.05 3.52 -29.57
C SER A 283 1.74 2.88 -28.22
N PHE A 284 1.33 1.62 -28.24
CA PHE A 284 1.18 0.83 -27.01
C PHE A 284 2.50 0.72 -26.23
N ASN A 285 3.63 0.63 -26.94
CA ASN A 285 4.98 0.54 -26.37
C ASN A 285 5.68 1.91 -26.20
N TYR A 286 4.93 2.99 -26.18
CA TYR A 286 5.46 4.36 -26.15
C TYR A 286 6.52 4.60 -25.07
N ARG A 287 6.39 3.99 -23.88
CA ARG A 287 7.39 4.12 -22.81
C ARG A 287 8.76 3.56 -23.19
N ASP A 288 8.81 2.45 -23.91
CA ASP A 288 10.06 1.83 -24.32
C ASP A 288 10.66 2.54 -25.55
N GLU A 289 9.82 3.06 -26.42
CA GLU A 289 10.23 3.91 -27.53
C GLU A 289 10.87 5.22 -27.04
N LEU A 290 10.36 5.82 -25.94
CA LEU A 290 10.95 7.02 -25.35
C LEU A 290 12.40 6.80 -24.88
N LYS A 291 12.76 5.62 -24.42
CA LYS A 291 14.13 5.28 -23.99
C LYS A 291 15.14 5.32 -25.15
N LYS A 292 14.64 5.08 -26.38
CA LYS A 292 15.45 5.04 -27.61
C LYS A 292 15.58 6.40 -28.29
N LYS A 293 14.77 7.41 -27.88
CA LYS A 293 14.75 8.75 -28.51
C LYS A 293 15.91 9.60 -28.01
N ASN A 294 16.48 10.39 -28.93
CA ASN A 294 17.44 11.42 -28.58
C ASN A 294 16.71 12.58 -27.86
N LYS A 295 16.96 12.70 -26.57
CA LYS A 295 16.28 13.65 -25.69
C LYS A 295 16.42 15.13 -26.13
N GLU A 296 17.59 15.52 -26.59
CA GLU A 296 17.86 16.90 -27.01
C GLU A 296 17.12 17.25 -28.29
N GLU A 297 17.14 16.33 -29.24
CA GLU A 297 16.46 16.47 -30.53
C GLU A 297 14.94 16.56 -30.36
N GLU A 298 14.34 15.69 -29.54
CA GLU A 298 12.90 15.72 -29.27
C GLU A 298 12.48 17.01 -28.56
N ILE A 299 13.28 17.52 -27.63
CA ILE A 299 13.03 18.80 -26.97
C ILE A 299 13.13 19.96 -27.98
N LYS A 300 14.09 19.90 -28.91
CA LYS A 300 14.23 20.88 -29.97
C LYS A 300 13.03 20.89 -30.91
N ARG A 301 12.53 19.70 -31.29
CA ARG A 301 11.29 19.52 -32.07
C ARG A 301 10.10 20.16 -31.33
N LEU A 302 9.88 19.85 -30.06
CA LEU A 302 8.81 20.44 -29.25
C LEU A 302 8.86 21.96 -29.21
N LYS A 303 10.05 22.55 -29.02
CA LYS A 303 10.23 24.01 -29.04
C LYS A 303 9.85 24.61 -30.38
N LYS A 304 10.27 24.00 -31.49
CA LYS A 304 9.97 24.44 -32.86
C LYS A 304 8.46 24.44 -33.15
N PHE A 305 7.75 23.36 -32.72
CA PHE A 305 6.32 23.25 -33.00
C PHE A 305 5.43 24.04 -32.06
N ARG A 306 5.95 24.55 -30.95
CA ARG A 306 5.16 25.27 -29.94
C ARG A 306 4.40 26.47 -30.54
N GLU A 307 5.05 27.24 -31.43
CA GLU A 307 4.42 28.39 -32.08
C GLU A 307 3.25 27.97 -32.98
N ILE A 308 3.42 26.89 -33.72
CA ILE A 308 2.38 26.37 -34.60
C ILE A 308 1.17 25.91 -33.80
N ILE A 309 1.41 25.17 -32.70
CA ILE A 309 0.34 24.63 -31.84
C ILE A 309 -0.40 25.75 -31.12
N THR A 310 0.33 26.76 -30.59
CA THR A 310 -0.32 27.91 -29.92
C THR A 310 -1.22 28.70 -30.87
N LYS A 311 -0.79 28.86 -32.11
CA LYS A 311 -1.59 29.52 -33.15
C LYS A 311 -2.82 28.71 -33.53
N LYS A 312 -2.66 27.39 -33.74
CA LYS A 312 -3.79 26.47 -34.08
C LYS A 312 -4.83 26.41 -32.98
N LEU A 313 -4.42 26.35 -31.73
CA LEU A 313 -5.30 26.27 -30.56
C LEU A 313 -5.79 27.65 -30.11
N GLN A 314 -5.34 28.75 -30.74
CA GLN A 314 -5.64 30.11 -30.31
C GLN A 314 -5.41 30.34 -28.81
N CYS A 315 -4.33 29.78 -28.29
CA CYS A 315 -3.97 29.83 -26.87
C CYS A 315 -2.64 30.53 -26.62
N ALA A 316 -2.41 31.02 -25.40
CA ALA A 316 -1.13 31.59 -25.04
C ALA A 316 -0.05 30.50 -24.82
N LYS A 317 1.22 30.81 -25.09
CA LYS A 317 2.34 29.86 -24.80
C LYS A 317 2.35 29.31 -23.38
N LYS A 318 1.89 30.11 -22.40
CA LYS A 318 1.76 29.70 -20.99
C LYS A 318 0.73 28.60 -20.77
N ASP A 319 -0.21 28.39 -21.68
CA ASP A 319 -1.24 27.37 -21.62
C ASP A 319 -0.75 26.00 -22.15
N LEU A 320 0.47 25.98 -22.73
CA LEU A 320 1.13 24.79 -23.25
C LEU A 320 2.46 24.56 -22.51
N PHE A 321 2.47 23.60 -21.60
CA PHE A 321 3.68 23.19 -20.89
C PHE A 321 4.40 22.07 -21.66
N ILE A 322 5.70 22.23 -21.87
CA ILE A 322 6.52 21.18 -22.52
C ILE A 322 6.90 20.13 -21.49
N ASP A 323 6.30 18.94 -21.59
CA ASP A 323 6.71 17.78 -20.85
C ASP A 323 7.94 17.14 -21.54
N LYS A 324 9.12 17.42 -20.99
CA LYS A 324 10.40 16.95 -21.52
C LYS A 324 10.68 15.47 -21.26
N ILE A 325 9.88 14.84 -20.40
CA ILE A 325 10.04 13.42 -20.05
C ILE A 325 9.29 12.55 -21.04
N LYS A 326 8.08 12.95 -21.39
CA LYS A 326 7.21 12.21 -22.33
C LYS A 326 7.10 12.88 -23.71
N TYR A 327 7.95 13.86 -24.01
CA TYR A 327 8.03 14.57 -25.29
C TYR A 327 6.68 14.99 -25.86
N ARG A 328 5.90 15.72 -25.03
CA ARG A 328 4.55 16.17 -25.36
C ARG A 328 4.26 17.54 -24.78
N PHE A 329 3.16 18.15 -25.18
CA PHE A 329 2.63 19.34 -24.51
C PHE A 329 1.52 18.95 -23.54
N LEU A 330 1.54 19.51 -22.34
CA LEU A 330 0.42 19.48 -21.42
C LEU A 330 -0.42 20.73 -21.65
N VAL A 331 -1.73 20.56 -21.72
CA VAL A 331 -2.67 21.62 -22.08
C VAL A 331 -3.40 22.11 -20.82
N SER A 332 -3.58 23.40 -20.69
CA SER A 332 -4.32 24.03 -19.59
C SER A 332 -5.74 23.45 -19.46
N SER A 333 -6.21 23.26 -18.22
CA SER A 333 -7.54 22.74 -17.91
C SER A 333 -8.68 23.48 -18.59
N LYS A 334 -8.54 24.81 -18.84
CA LYS A 334 -9.54 25.57 -19.57
C LYS A 334 -9.81 25.07 -21.01
N PHE A 335 -8.87 24.28 -21.59
CA PHE A 335 -9.05 23.66 -22.90
C PHE A 335 -9.54 22.20 -22.80
N ILE A 336 -9.53 21.62 -21.62
CA ILE A 336 -10.06 20.26 -21.39
C ILE A 336 -11.60 20.29 -21.33
N GLU A 337 -12.18 21.40 -20.86
CA GLU A 337 -13.63 21.56 -20.71
C GLU A 337 -14.35 21.92 -22.01
N PHE A 338 -13.64 22.31 -23.08
CA PHE A 338 -14.24 22.55 -24.38
C PHE A 338 -14.39 21.25 -25.16
N PRO A 339 -15.57 20.99 -25.78
CA PRO A 339 -15.77 19.83 -26.64
C PRO A 339 -15.11 20.03 -27.99
N LEU A 340 -13.83 20.29 -27.99
CA LEU A 340 -13.01 20.15 -29.20
C LEU A 340 -12.76 18.66 -29.34
N GLY A 341 -13.21 18.08 -30.46
CA GLY A 341 -12.99 16.70 -30.85
C GLY A 341 -11.51 16.26 -30.97
N PHE A 342 -10.69 16.78 -30.07
CA PHE A 342 -9.30 16.40 -29.80
C PHE A 342 -9.24 15.71 -28.46
N MET A 343 -9.74 14.52 -28.53
CA MET A 343 -9.62 13.64 -27.46
C MET A 343 -8.27 13.17 -27.19
N MET A 344 -8.05 13.27 -25.96
CA MET A 344 -7.64 12.16 -25.10
C MET A 344 -6.83 11.10 -25.78
N LEU A 345 -5.61 11.08 -25.41
CA LEU A 345 -4.87 9.83 -25.38
C LEU A 345 -4.39 9.65 -23.95
N THR A 346 -5.15 8.80 -23.25
CA THR A 346 -4.75 8.18 -22.00
C THR A 346 -3.41 7.48 -22.13
#